data_77855832ed696f30b5d2de1be169f11b
#
_entry.id   77855832ed696f30b5d2de1be169f11b
#
_cell.length_a   1.000
_cell.length_b   1.000
_cell.length_c   1.000
_cell.angle_alpha   90.00
_cell.angle_beta   90.00
_cell.angle_gamma   90.00
#
_symmetry.space_group_name_H-M   'P 1'
#
loop_
_entity.id
_entity.type
_entity.pdbx_description
1 polymer ?
#
loop_
_entity_poly.entity_id
_entity_poly.type
_entity_poly.pdbx_seq_one_letter_code
_entity_poly.pdbx_strand_id
1 'polypeptide(L)'
;LVVWNIMMPERDRLGGDDVLAKTLKEYPVILPNVASDRNKNQARFNPNVVIGDPTGKVVEYPGIISNIPALEEAAFGVGIVNTFPEVDGVVRRTPMVILSDGKLYPSMSMEIMRVLAGDPSFQIKFNELGIEKMRIPQFGPISTDQVGRIWIDWQQRPQQNSLMALPDNFDSAIVIVGPTASGIANPVPTSRGAVWPQDMQAAVVGTLVQGINIQRPDWASGAELLALVGISLLLLILSRWVYVGLGASIVVLGAIVPATGYLYANYLMLFDATLVLGGGILVVLHAY
;
A
#
# COMPACT_ATOMS: atom_id res chain seq x y z
N LEU A 1 11.15 14.23 11.41
CA LEU A 1 9.92 13.56 11.80
C LEU A 1 10.23 12.14 12.28
N VAL A 2 9.68 11.75 13.43
CA VAL A 2 9.81 10.40 13.97
C VAL A 2 8.47 9.67 13.82
N VAL A 3 8.51 8.43 13.32
CA VAL A 3 7.36 7.53 13.21
C VAL A 3 7.63 6.33 14.11
N TRP A 4 6.83 6.19 15.14
CA TRP A 4 6.98 5.13 16.12
C TRP A 4 6.04 3.98 15.80
N ASN A 5 6.55 2.90 15.26
CA ASN A 5 5.73 1.74 14.85
C ASN A 5 5.62 0.67 15.94
N ILE A 6 5.38 1.12 17.18
CA ILE A 6 5.20 0.25 18.35
C ILE A 6 3.94 0.71 19.09
N MET A 7 2.98 -0.20 19.24
CA MET A 7 1.72 0.04 19.97
C MET A 7 1.93 0.05 21.48
N MET A 8 1.28 0.98 22.15
CA MET A 8 1.28 1.13 23.62
C MET A 8 -0.16 1.22 24.13
N PRO A 9 -0.97 0.14 24.01
CA PRO A 9 -2.39 0.14 24.35
C PRO A 9 -2.64 -0.01 25.87
N GLU A 10 -1.63 -0.33 26.64
CA GLU A 10 -1.69 -0.54 28.09
C GLU A 10 -0.74 0.41 28.81
N ARG A 11 -1.09 0.75 30.04
CA ARG A 11 -0.25 1.59 30.89
C ARG A 11 1.05 0.90 31.26
N ASP A 12 2.13 1.66 31.24
CA ASP A 12 3.42 1.18 31.73
C ASP A 12 3.36 0.96 33.25
N ARG A 13 3.73 -0.24 33.67
CA ARG A 13 3.77 -0.63 35.09
C ARG A 13 4.85 0.12 35.88
N LEU A 14 5.83 0.65 35.19
CA LEU A 14 6.95 1.40 35.79
C LEU A 14 6.71 2.91 35.83
N GLY A 15 5.57 3.39 35.27
CA GLY A 15 5.17 4.79 35.31
C GLY A 15 5.87 5.69 34.30
N GLY A 16 6.38 5.14 33.21
CA GLY A 16 7.06 5.89 32.14
C GLY A 16 6.12 6.68 31.21
N ASP A 17 4.81 6.43 31.26
CA ASP A 17 3.82 7.03 30.36
C ASP A 17 3.82 8.55 30.38
N ASP A 18 3.90 9.17 31.57
CA ASP A 18 3.87 10.63 31.70
C ASP A 18 5.14 11.28 31.12
N VAL A 19 6.29 10.62 31.31
CA VAL A 19 7.56 11.08 30.73
C VAL A 19 7.52 10.98 29.21
N LEU A 20 7.03 9.86 28.67
CA LEU A 20 6.87 9.68 27.24
C LEU A 20 5.87 10.67 26.65
N ALA A 21 4.70 10.87 27.30
CA ALA A 21 3.72 11.86 26.86
C ALA A 21 4.29 13.29 26.79
N LYS A 22 5.16 13.65 27.77
CA LYS A 22 5.85 14.94 27.75
C LYS A 22 6.80 15.03 26.54
N THR A 23 7.60 14.00 26.29
CA THR A 23 8.51 13.94 25.15
C THR A 23 7.77 14.02 23.81
N LEU A 24 6.62 13.32 23.68
CA LEU A 24 5.79 13.38 22.47
C LEU A 24 5.25 14.77 22.17
N LYS A 25 5.02 15.61 23.17
CA LYS A 25 4.60 17.01 22.99
C LYS A 25 5.74 17.92 22.54
N GLU A 26 6.98 17.56 22.84
CA GLU A 26 8.17 18.35 22.49
C GLU A 26 8.68 18.05 21.07
N TYR A 27 8.40 16.85 20.55
CA TYR A 27 8.91 16.39 19.25
C TYR A 27 7.78 15.90 18.32
N PRO A 28 7.91 16.08 16.99
CA PRO A 28 6.91 15.63 16.03
C PRO A 28 6.98 14.09 15.86
N VAL A 29 6.22 13.37 16.68
CA VAL A 29 6.14 11.90 16.66
C VAL A 29 4.75 11.45 16.22
N ILE A 30 4.70 10.50 15.26
CA ILE A 30 3.47 9.84 14.84
C ILE A 30 3.41 8.46 15.49
N LEU A 31 2.26 8.14 16.10
CA LEU A 31 2.00 6.84 16.74
C LEU A 31 1.13 5.93 15.89
N PRO A 32 1.26 4.60 16.02
CA PRO A 32 0.45 3.63 15.31
C PRO A 32 -0.89 3.40 16.00
N ASN A 33 -1.93 3.12 15.20
CA ASN A 33 -3.18 2.51 15.60
C ASN A 33 -3.43 1.26 14.78
N VAL A 34 -4.23 0.33 15.28
CA VAL A 34 -4.55 -0.93 14.60
C VAL A 34 -6.06 -1.07 14.44
N ALA A 35 -6.53 -1.20 13.21
CA ALA A 35 -7.91 -1.56 12.93
C ALA A 35 -8.19 -3.00 13.38
N SER A 36 -9.32 -3.24 14.03
CA SER A 36 -9.65 -4.47 14.73
C SER A 36 -11.10 -4.88 14.52
N ASP A 37 -11.34 -6.19 14.47
CA ASP A 37 -12.68 -6.78 14.42
C ASP A 37 -13.42 -6.66 15.78
N ARG A 38 -12.78 -6.14 16.80
CA ARG A 38 -13.38 -5.90 18.12
C ARG A 38 -13.96 -4.49 18.17
N ASN A 39 -15.22 -4.37 18.57
CA ASN A 39 -15.93 -3.10 18.80
C ASN A 39 -15.31 -2.30 19.95
N LYS A 40 -14.20 -1.65 19.71
CA LYS A 40 -13.64 -0.64 20.62
C LYS A 40 -12.95 0.41 19.78
N ASN A 41 -13.51 1.59 19.74
CA ASN A 41 -12.88 2.73 19.09
C ASN A 41 -12.74 3.87 20.10
N GLN A 42 -11.52 4.07 20.58
CA GLN A 42 -11.11 5.23 21.38
C GLN A 42 -9.99 6.01 20.68
N ALA A 43 -9.74 5.69 19.41
CA ALA A 43 -8.69 6.32 18.64
C ALA A 43 -8.99 7.80 18.41
N ARG A 44 -7.95 8.61 18.50
CA ARG A 44 -8.00 10.03 18.14
C ARG A 44 -8.40 10.15 16.68
N PHE A 45 -9.41 10.98 16.43
CA PHE A 45 -9.84 11.29 15.07
C PHE A 45 -9.00 12.41 14.47
N ASN A 46 -8.39 12.16 13.33
CA ASN A 46 -7.71 13.19 12.57
C ASN A 46 -8.70 13.89 11.62
N PRO A 47 -8.72 15.23 11.60
CA PRO A 47 -9.62 15.97 10.73
C PRO A 47 -9.44 15.58 9.26
N ASN A 48 -10.58 15.35 8.58
CA ASN A 48 -10.60 15.11 7.14
C ASN A 48 -11.85 15.72 6.52
N VAL A 49 -11.81 15.94 5.20
CA VAL A 49 -12.94 16.44 4.42
C VAL A 49 -13.40 15.33 3.51
N VAL A 50 -14.62 14.85 3.74
CA VAL A 50 -15.23 13.77 2.99
C VAL A 50 -16.41 14.31 2.19
N ILE A 51 -16.43 14.03 0.89
CA ILE A 51 -17.55 14.34 -0.01
C ILE A 51 -18.06 12.99 -0.55
N GLY A 52 -19.35 12.74 -0.35
CA GLY A 52 -19.99 11.46 -0.69
C GLY A 52 -19.99 10.47 0.46
N ASP A 53 -20.50 9.27 0.23
CA ASP A 53 -20.64 8.21 1.23
C ASP A 53 -19.49 7.19 1.09
N PRO A 54 -18.68 6.97 2.13
CA PRO A 54 -17.58 5.99 2.14
C PRO A 54 -18.04 4.55 2.38
N THR A 55 -19.27 4.32 2.86
CA THR A 55 -19.75 3.00 3.29
C THR A 55 -19.69 1.97 2.19
N GLY A 56 -19.06 0.83 2.46
CA GLY A 56 -18.86 -0.26 1.50
C GLY A 56 -17.89 0.04 0.34
N LYS A 57 -17.24 1.21 0.34
CA LYS A 57 -16.33 1.65 -0.74
C LYS A 57 -14.86 1.68 -0.36
N VAL A 58 -14.55 1.46 0.91
CA VAL A 58 -13.20 1.35 1.44
C VAL A 58 -13.12 0.18 2.41
N VAL A 59 -11.92 -0.16 2.84
CA VAL A 59 -11.74 -1.16 3.89
C VAL A 59 -12.39 -0.67 5.17
N GLU A 60 -13.24 -1.51 5.77
CA GLU A 60 -14.01 -1.17 6.97
C GLU A 60 -13.73 -2.14 8.11
N TYR A 61 -13.61 -1.61 9.32
CA TYR A 61 -13.43 -2.34 10.56
C TYR A 61 -14.39 -1.84 11.65
N PRO A 62 -14.93 -2.73 12.50
CA PRO A 62 -15.85 -2.34 13.57
C PRO A 62 -15.17 -1.52 14.68
N GLY A 63 -13.83 -1.54 14.78
CA GLY A 63 -13.14 -0.81 15.82
C GLY A 63 -11.67 -0.53 15.50
N ILE A 64 -11.05 0.29 16.36
CA ILE A 64 -9.62 0.61 16.31
C ILE A 64 -9.05 0.44 17.71
N ILE A 65 -7.96 -0.31 17.81
CA ILE A 65 -7.12 -0.37 19.01
C ILE A 65 -6.16 0.80 18.94
N SER A 66 -6.19 1.66 19.94
CA SER A 66 -5.36 2.85 20.08
C SER A 66 -4.34 2.68 21.22
N ASN A 67 -3.38 3.59 21.27
CA ASN A 67 -2.53 3.75 22.43
C ASN A 67 -3.34 4.28 23.62
N ILE A 68 -2.74 4.32 24.81
CA ILE A 68 -3.40 4.94 25.96
C ILE A 68 -3.71 6.43 25.68
N PRO A 69 -4.83 6.99 26.20
CA PRO A 69 -5.27 8.34 25.87
C PRO A 69 -4.20 9.41 26.04
N ALA A 70 -3.40 9.33 27.09
CA ALA A 70 -2.34 10.31 27.36
C ALA A 70 -1.29 10.38 26.24
N LEU A 71 -0.95 9.25 25.62
CA LEU A 71 -0.02 9.19 24.49
C LEU A 71 -0.68 9.60 23.18
N GLU A 72 -1.93 9.16 22.93
CA GLU A 72 -2.72 9.58 21.77
C GLU A 72 -2.86 11.11 21.67
N GLU A 73 -3.19 11.76 22.79
CA GLU A 73 -3.36 13.21 22.87
C GLU A 73 -2.02 13.96 22.72
N ALA A 74 -0.93 13.37 23.22
CA ALA A 74 0.39 13.96 23.16
C ALA A 74 1.07 13.81 21.79
N ALA A 75 0.70 12.79 21.01
CA ALA A 75 1.27 12.52 19.70
C ALA A 75 0.98 13.64 18.70
N PHE A 76 1.93 13.90 17.79
CA PHE A 76 1.75 14.86 16.70
C PHE A 76 0.71 14.37 15.70
N GLY A 77 0.69 13.06 15.43
CA GLY A 77 -0.28 12.39 14.58
C GLY A 77 -0.47 10.94 14.97
N VAL A 78 -1.53 10.31 14.45
CA VAL A 78 -1.82 8.89 14.62
C VAL A 78 -2.25 8.28 13.28
N GLY A 79 -1.80 7.07 12.99
CA GLY A 79 -2.15 6.40 11.72
C GLY A 79 -2.26 4.89 11.86
N ILE A 80 -3.10 4.27 11.02
CA ILE A 80 -3.35 2.83 11.06
C ILE A 80 -2.24 2.08 10.33
N VAL A 81 -1.74 0.99 10.95
CA VAL A 81 -0.59 0.19 10.45
C VAL A 81 -0.95 -1.19 9.92
N ASN A 82 -2.24 -1.49 9.79
CA ASN A 82 -2.68 -2.80 9.29
C ASN A 82 -2.09 -3.10 7.90
N THR A 83 -1.74 -4.37 7.71
CA THR A 83 -1.33 -4.91 6.41
C THR A 83 -2.46 -5.73 5.80
N PHE A 84 -2.61 -5.63 4.49
CA PHE A 84 -3.70 -6.28 3.76
C PHE A 84 -3.12 -7.15 2.65
N PRO A 85 -2.83 -8.43 2.95
CA PRO A 85 -2.33 -9.35 1.94
C PRO A 85 -3.40 -9.62 0.87
N GLU A 86 -2.96 -9.83 -0.36
CA GLU A 86 -3.80 -10.32 -1.45
C GLU A 86 -4.19 -11.80 -1.19
N VAL A 87 -5.00 -12.39 -2.08
CA VAL A 87 -5.49 -13.77 -1.94
C VAL A 87 -4.36 -14.80 -1.82
N ASP A 88 -3.20 -14.52 -2.41
CA ASP A 88 -1.99 -15.35 -2.34
C ASP A 88 -1.13 -15.10 -1.07
N GLY A 89 -1.62 -14.30 -0.15
CA GLY A 89 -0.91 -13.96 1.09
C GLY A 89 0.18 -12.89 0.95
N VAL A 90 0.39 -12.33 -0.25
CA VAL A 90 1.45 -11.35 -0.52
C VAL A 90 0.89 -9.92 -0.46
N VAL A 91 1.56 -9.05 0.28
CA VAL A 91 1.20 -7.62 0.32
C VAL A 91 1.82 -6.90 -0.87
N ARG A 92 0.96 -6.32 -1.71
CA ARG A 92 1.36 -5.50 -2.87
C ARG A 92 0.80 -4.10 -2.81
N ARG A 93 -0.33 -3.93 -2.13
CA ARG A 93 -1.07 -2.67 -1.99
C ARG A 93 -1.36 -2.39 -0.54
N THR A 94 -1.54 -1.12 -0.23
CA THR A 94 -1.96 -0.67 1.09
C THR A 94 -3.06 0.38 0.99
N PRO A 95 -4.12 0.31 1.82
CA PRO A 95 -5.13 1.35 1.87
C PRO A 95 -4.55 2.63 2.47
N MET A 96 -4.98 3.77 1.93
CA MET A 96 -4.62 5.07 2.47
C MET A 96 -5.53 5.50 3.60
N VAL A 97 -6.75 4.96 3.63
CA VAL A 97 -7.75 5.22 4.67
C VAL A 97 -8.51 3.96 5.02
N ILE A 98 -9.04 3.92 6.24
CA ILE A 98 -9.89 2.84 6.76
C ILE A 98 -11.11 3.48 7.38
N LEU A 99 -12.28 2.91 7.11
CA LEU A 99 -13.54 3.31 7.72
C LEU A 99 -13.74 2.55 9.04
N SER A 100 -14.06 3.26 10.11
CA SER A 100 -14.47 2.65 11.37
C SER A 100 -15.47 3.56 12.07
N ASP A 101 -16.57 2.99 12.53
CA ASP A 101 -17.65 3.73 13.21
C ASP A 101 -18.09 5.00 12.43
N GLY A 102 -18.26 4.85 11.10
CA GLY A 102 -18.66 5.94 10.20
C GLY A 102 -17.61 7.05 10.00
N LYS A 103 -16.37 6.88 10.49
CA LYS A 103 -15.30 7.86 10.37
C LYS A 103 -14.13 7.28 9.57
N LEU A 104 -13.51 8.10 8.72
CA LEU A 104 -12.32 7.72 7.97
C LEU A 104 -11.05 8.04 8.77
N TYR A 105 -10.26 7.02 9.00
CA TYR A 105 -8.97 7.11 9.67
C TYR A 105 -7.84 6.95 8.65
N PRO A 106 -6.79 7.78 8.70
CA PRO A 106 -5.65 7.65 7.78
C PRO A 106 -4.82 6.42 8.10
N SER A 107 -4.24 5.80 7.07
CA SER A 107 -3.12 4.90 7.28
C SER A 107 -1.92 5.66 7.85
N MET A 108 -0.96 4.95 8.43
CA MET A 108 0.29 5.53 8.92
C MET A 108 0.99 6.34 7.82
N SER A 109 1.08 5.80 6.61
CA SER A 109 1.73 6.47 5.49
C SER A 109 0.98 7.73 5.05
N MET A 110 -0.35 7.69 5.04
CA MET A 110 -1.18 8.87 4.74
C MET A 110 -0.96 9.98 5.79
N GLU A 111 -0.90 9.61 7.06
CA GLU A 111 -0.64 10.55 8.16
C GLU A 111 0.76 11.14 8.08
N ILE A 112 1.78 10.33 7.77
CA ILE A 112 3.15 10.81 7.53
C ILE A 112 3.15 11.88 6.43
N MET A 113 2.50 11.60 5.30
CA MET A 113 2.44 12.56 4.18
C MET A 113 1.69 13.83 4.54
N ARG A 114 0.58 13.73 5.30
CA ARG A 114 -0.15 14.90 5.78
C ARG A 114 0.73 15.80 6.68
N VAL A 115 1.45 15.18 7.60
CA VAL A 115 2.34 15.89 8.52
C VAL A 115 3.50 16.54 7.77
N LEU A 116 4.14 15.84 6.84
CA LEU A 116 5.22 16.37 6.00
C LEU A 116 4.77 17.55 5.14
N ALA A 117 3.54 17.51 4.65
CA ALA A 117 2.95 18.61 3.89
C ALA A 117 2.58 19.82 4.76
N GLY A 118 2.60 19.68 6.10
CA GLY A 118 2.11 20.71 7.01
C GLY A 118 0.60 20.96 6.93
N ASP A 119 -0.15 20.00 6.40
CA ASP A 119 -1.59 20.13 6.22
C ASP A 119 -2.36 19.74 7.50
N PRO A 120 -3.43 20.49 7.84
CA PRO A 120 -4.29 20.13 8.96
C PRO A 120 -5.20 18.94 8.66
N SER A 121 -5.48 18.65 7.38
CA SER A 121 -6.44 17.63 6.96
C SER A 121 -6.10 17.03 5.61
N PHE A 122 -6.71 15.90 5.28
CA PHE A 122 -6.75 15.34 3.93
C PHE A 122 -8.18 15.38 3.38
N GLN A 123 -8.33 15.25 2.06
CA GLN A 123 -9.60 15.39 1.38
C GLN A 123 -9.87 14.18 0.50
N ILE A 124 -11.09 13.63 0.60
CA ILE A 124 -11.51 12.47 -0.19
C ILE A 124 -12.89 12.76 -0.78
N LYS A 125 -13.03 12.46 -2.07
CA LYS A 125 -14.31 12.48 -2.78
C LYS A 125 -14.67 11.09 -3.26
N PHE A 126 -15.88 10.66 -2.93
CA PHE A 126 -16.48 9.40 -3.37
C PHE A 126 -17.50 9.63 -4.47
N ASN A 127 -17.59 8.69 -5.40
CA ASN A 127 -18.68 8.51 -6.34
C ASN A 127 -19.38 7.15 -6.09
N GLU A 128 -20.24 6.70 -6.99
CA GLU A 128 -20.96 5.42 -6.83
C GLU A 128 -20.03 4.20 -6.87
N LEU A 129 -18.90 4.29 -7.58
CA LEU A 129 -17.96 3.19 -7.78
C LEU A 129 -16.88 3.08 -6.68
N GLY A 130 -16.65 4.16 -5.92
CA GLY A 130 -15.58 4.19 -4.90
C GLY A 130 -14.94 5.57 -4.77
N ILE A 131 -13.64 5.60 -4.49
CA ILE A 131 -12.87 6.84 -4.40
C ILE A 131 -12.68 7.44 -5.80
N GLU A 132 -13.21 8.65 -6.00
CA GLU A 132 -12.99 9.44 -7.21
C GLU A 132 -11.69 10.25 -7.13
N LYS A 133 -11.44 10.87 -5.97
CA LYS A 133 -10.26 11.71 -5.75
C LYS A 133 -9.83 11.65 -4.29
N MET A 134 -8.53 11.58 -4.09
CA MET A 134 -7.89 11.72 -2.79
C MET A 134 -6.76 12.73 -2.92
N ARG A 135 -6.62 13.63 -1.93
CA ARG A 135 -5.51 14.59 -1.93
C ARG A 135 -5.17 15.08 -0.52
N ILE A 136 -3.93 15.49 -0.37
CA ILE A 136 -3.47 16.36 0.71
C ILE A 136 -3.23 17.73 0.08
N PRO A 137 -3.90 18.80 0.51
CA PRO A 137 -3.91 20.08 -0.21
C PRO A 137 -2.54 20.62 -0.63
N GLN A 138 -1.55 20.62 0.26
CA GLN A 138 -0.21 21.12 -0.03
C GLN A 138 0.72 20.09 -0.70
N PHE A 139 0.44 18.78 -0.52
CA PHE A 139 1.20 17.72 -1.20
C PHE A 139 0.70 17.50 -2.63
N GLY A 140 -0.62 17.55 -2.82
CA GLY A 140 -1.25 17.28 -4.11
C GLY A 140 -2.14 16.04 -4.13
N PRO A 141 -2.55 15.57 -5.33
CA PRO A 141 -3.39 14.40 -5.49
C PRO A 141 -2.61 13.11 -5.20
N ILE A 142 -3.29 12.13 -4.59
CA ILE A 142 -2.81 10.77 -4.39
C ILE A 142 -3.67 9.85 -5.26
N SER A 143 -3.04 9.17 -6.22
CA SER A 143 -3.72 8.21 -7.09
C SER A 143 -3.89 6.89 -6.36
N THR A 144 -5.14 6.43 -6.25
CA THR A 144 -5.51 5.17 -5.61
C THR A 144 -6.36 4.32 -6.54
N ASP A 145 -6.55 3.06 -6.22
CA ASP A 145 -7.65 2.28 -6.79
C ASP A 145 -9.01 2.73 -6.20
N GLN A 146 -10.11 2.16 -6.70
CA GLN A 146 -11.46 2.52 -6.28
C GLN A 146 -11.74 2.32 -4.79
N VAL A 147 -10.99 1.42 -4.12
CA VAL A 147 -11.11 1.16 -2.67
C VAL A 147 -10.06 1.90 -1.84
N GLY A 148 -9.33 2.82 -2.44
CA GLY A 148 -8.38 3.69 -1.74
C GLY A 148 -7.02 3.08 -1.46
N ARG A 149 -6.60 2.06 -2.21
CA ARG A 149 -5.29 1.44 -2.07
C ARG A 149 -4.30 1.97 -3.10
N ILE A 150 -3.04 2.05 -2.72
CA ILE A 150 -1.92 2.32 -3.62
C ILE A 150 -1.06 1.07 -3.79
N TRP A 151 -0.45 0.91 -4.97
CA TRP A 151 0.59 -0.08 -5.20
C TRP A 151 1.89 0.38 -4.57
N ILE A 152 2.60 -0.52 -3.91
CA ILE A 152 3.86 -0.23 -3.25
C ILE A 152 5.01 -0.47 -4.23
N ASP A 153 5.86 0.53 -4.43
CA ASP A 153 7.12 0.33 -5.14
C ASP A 153 8.15 -0.31 -4.21
N TRP A 154 8.34 -1.61 -4.37
CA TRP A 154 9.27 -2.40 -3.58
C TRP A 154 10.74 -2.19 -3.96
N GLN A 155 11.05 -1.32 -4.93
CA GLN A 155 12.43 -0.93 -5.24
C GLN A 155 12.97 0.07 -4.22
N GLN A 156 12.09 0.74 -3.49
CA GLN A 156 12.47 1.66 -2.42
C GLN A 156 13.21 0.91 -1.31
N ARG A 157 14.40 1.38 -0.99
CA ARG A 157 15.28 0.78 0.03
C ARG A 157 15.63 1.83 1.08
N PRO A 158 14.89 1.89 2.20
CA PRO A 158 15.27 2.75 3.30
C PRO A 158 16.63 2.32 3.86
N GLN A 159 17.41 3.27 4.33
CA GLN A 159 18.59 2.97 5.10
C GLN A 159 18.18 2.38 6.45
N GLN A 160 18.71 1.20 6.78
CA GLN A 160 18.43 0.52 8.05
C GLN A 160 19.60 0.74 8.99
N ASN A 161 19.28 1.15 10.22
CA ASN A 161 20.26 1.33 11.30
C ASN A 161 19.75 0.64 12.57
N SER A 162 20.66 0.12 13.37
CA SER A 162 20.35 -0.34 14.72
C SER A 162 20.29 0.86 15.67
N LEU A 163 19.42 0.81 16.69
CA LEU A 163 19.43 1.79 17.78
C LEU A 163 20.78 1.83 18.53
N MET A 164 21.58 0.78 18.42
CA MET A 164 22.94 0.73 19.01
C MET A 164 24.00 1.41 18.14
N ALA A 165 23.67 1.79 16.89
CA ALA A 165 24.57 2.41 15.93
C ALA A 165 23.79 3.42 15.07
N LEU A 166 23.33 4.48 15.72
CA LEU A 166 22.62 5.55 15.04
C LEU A 166 23.60 6.46 14.29
N PRO A 167 23.18 7.01 13.13
CA PRO A 167 23.97 8.04 12.45
C PRO A 167 24.03 9.33 13.30
N ASP A 168 25.09 10.11 13.10
CA ASP A 168 25.31 11.35 13.85
C ASP A 168 24.32 12.46 13.49
N ASN A 169 23.64 12.35 12.35
CA ASN A 169 22.71 13.37 11.84
C ASN A 169 21.45 12.76 11.24
N PHE A 170 20.30 13.35 11.60
CA PHE A 170 18.97 13.03 11.08
C PHE A 170 18.30 14.23 10.42
N ASP A 171 19.06 15.24 10.00
CA ASP A 171 18.49 16.44 9.38
C ASP A 171 17.68 16.08 8.14
N SER A 172 16.46 16.62 8.08
CA SER A 172 15.49 16.38 7.00
C SER A 172 15.10 14.91 6.82
N ALA A 173 15.36 14.04 7.80
CA ALA A 173 15.02 12.62 7.72
C ALA A 173 13.64 12.31 8.28
N ILE A 174 13.01 11.27 7.70
CA ILE A 174 11.89 10.57 8.29
C ILE A 174 12.47 9.31 8.94
N VAL A 175 12.39 9.23 10.25
CA VAL A 175 12.92 8.09 11.02
C VAL A 175 11.78 7.21 11.45
N ILE A 176 11.74 5.97 10.94
CA ILE A 176 10.70 4.98 11.30
C ILE A 176 11.32 3.98 12.26
N VAL A 177 10.82 3.94 13.48
CA VAL A 177 11.29 3.05 14.56
C VAL A 177 10.34 1.88 14.69
N GLY A 178 10.87 0.65 14.63
CA GLY A 178 10.07 -0.56 14.78
C GLY A 178 10.87 -1.74 15.31
N PRO A 179 10.23 -2.73 15.94
CA PRO A 179 10.90 -3.91 16.48
C PRO A 179 11.20 -4.92 15.36
N THR A 180 12.34 -5.62 15.52
CA THR A 180 12.74 -6.74 14.66
C THR A 180 12.93 -8.04 15.46
N ALA A 181 12.65 -8.00 16.76
CA ALA A 181 12.82 -9.15 17.64
C ALA A 181 11.74 -10.20 17.38
N SER A 182 12.16 -11.46 17.29
CA SER A 182 11.25 -12.60 17.17
C SER A 182 10.23 -12.63 18.31
N GLY A 183 8.96 -12.87 17.98
CA GLY A 183 7.85 -12.88 18.95
C GLY A 183 7.25 -11.51 19.27
N ILE A 184 7.90 -10.40 18.89
CA ILE A 184 7.36 -9.05 19.02
C ILE A 184 6.85 -8.55 17.67
N ALA A 185 7.59 -8.77 16.58
CA ALA A 185 7.16 -8.46 15.24
C ALA A 185 7.34 -9.66 14.31
N ASN A 186 6.48 -9.74 13.30
CA ASN A 186 6.57 -10.73 12.25
C ASN A 186 6.82 -10.04 10.92
N PRO A 187 7.76 -10.55 10.10
CA PRO A 187 7.93 -10.06 8.75
C PRO A 187 6.67 -10.24 7.91
N VAL A 188 6.39 -9.27 7.07
CA VAL A 188 5.26 -9.26 6.14
C VAL A 188 5.70 -9.86 4.81
N PRO A 189 4.98 -10.87 4.26
CA PRO A 189 5.29 -11.41 2.95
C PRO A 189 4.93 -10.38 1.86
N THR A 190 5.93 -10.07 1.03
CA THR A 190 5.79 -9.09 -0.05
C THR A 190 6.33 -9.67 -1.36
N SER A 191 6.12 -8.99 -2.49
CA SER A 191 6.69 -9.40 -3.78
C SER A 191 8.23 -9.41 -3.78
N ARG A 192 8.86 -8.77 -2.81
CA ARG A 192 10.31 -8.74 -2.59
C ARG A 192 10.82 -9.81 -1.62
N GLY A 193 9.92 -10.59 -1.02
CA GLY A 193 10.20 -11.50 0.08
C GLY A 193 9.65 -10.98 1.41
N ALA A 194 10.11 -11.53 2.52
CA ALA A 194 9.70 -11.13 3.86
C ALA A 194 10.36 -9.79 4.25
N VAL A 195 9.56 -8.81 4.64
CA VAL A 195 9.98 -7.43 4.96
C VAL A 195 9.41 -7.04 6.33
N TRP A 196 10.17 -6.33 7.15
CA TRP A 196 9.66 -5.85 8.43
C TRP A 196 8.57 -4.78 8.26
N PRO A 197 7.58 -4.68 9.17
CA PRO A 197 6.48 -3.72 9.05
C PRO A 197 6.95 -2.26 8.89
N GLN A 198 8.00 -1.84 9.60
CA GLN A 198 8.58 -0.50 9.47
C GLN A 198 9.21 -0.26 8.09
N ASP A 199 9.85 -1.27 7.51
CA ASP A 199 10.43 -1.18 6.16
C ASP A 199 9.35 -1.09 5.09
N MET A 200 8.22 -1.80 5.31
CA MET A 200 7.04 -1.66 4.47
C MET A 200 6.50 -0.23 4.51
N GLN A 201 6.35 0.36 5.70
CA GLN A 201 5.90 1.75 5.83
C GLN A 201 6.86 2.71 5.12
N ALA A 202 8.17 2.48 5.24
CA ALA A 202 9.18 3.28 4.55
C ALA A 202 9.08 3.15 3.02
N ALA A 203 8.81 1.94 2.49
CA ALA A 203 8.60 1.74 1.06
C ALA A 203 7.34 2.46 0.56
N VAL A 204 6.24 2.45 1.34
CA VAL A 204 5.00 3.18 1.01
C VAL A 204 5.26 4.69 0.98
N VAL A 205 5.91 5.22 2.00
CA VAL A 205 6.27 6.66 2.06
C VAL A 205 7.19 7.04 0.90
N GLY A 206 8.20 6.21 0.61
CA GLY A 206 9.10 6.41 -0.52
C GLY A 206 8.36 6.44 -1.86
N THR A 207 7.39 5.54 -2.05
CA THR A 207 6.52 5.50 -3.24
C THR A 207 5.76 6.82 -3.40
N LEU A 208 5.17 7.33 -2.32
CA LEU A 208 4.40 8.58 -2.33
C LEU A 208 5.29 9.82 -2.55
N VAL A 209 6.40 9.92 -1.83
CA VAL A 209 7.33 11.07 -1.92
C VAL A 209 7.94 11.19 -3.31
N GLN A 210 8.25 10.08 -3.96
CA GLN A 210 8.79 10.07 -5.33
C GLN A 210 7.72 10.24 -6.41
N GLY A 211 6.44 10.29 -6.03
CA GLY A 211 5.34 10.41 -6.98
C GLY A 211 5.19 9.18 -7.89
N ILE A 212 5.66 8.02 -7.44
CA ILE A 212 5.56 6.78 -8.21
C ILE A 212 4.10 6.32 -8.18
N ASN A 213 3.47 6.34 -9.34
CA ASN A 213 2.06 6.01 -9.51
C ASN A 213 1.91 4.73 -10.34
N ILE A 214 2.08 3.58 -9.67
CA ILE A 214 1.84 2.28 -10.29
C ILE A 214 0.32 2.09 -10.41
N GLN A 215 -0.16 1.82 -11.63
CA GLN A 215 -1.58 1.70 -11.93
C GLN A 215 -1.91 0.37 -12.61
N ARG A 216 -3.05 -0.20 -12.24
CA ARG A 216 -3.75 -1.20 -13.04
C ARG A 216 -5.04 -0.55 -13.52
N PRO A 217 -5.11 -0.09 -14.79
CA PRO A 217 -6.30 0.57 -15.32
C PRO A 217 -7.54 -0.35 -15.22
N ASP A 218 -8.72 0.23 -14.99
CA ASP A 218 -9.97 -0.54 -14.86
C ASP A 218 -10.30 -1.35 -16.13
N TRP A 219 -9.85 -0.87 -17.30
CA TRP A 219 -10.01 -1.57 -18.57
C TRP A 219 -8.97 -2.69 -18.81
N ALA A 220 -7.96 -2.85 -17.95
CA ALA A 220 -6.86 -3.82 -18.12
C ALA A 220 -7.38 -5.25 -18.28
N SER A 221 -8.32 -5.68 -17.43
CA SER A 221 -8.91 -7.03 -17.51
C SER A 221 -9.64 -7.27 -18.83
N GLY A 222 -10.33 -6.25 -19.36
CA GLY A 222 -10.96 -6.31 -20.69
C GLY A 222 -9.93 -6.43 -21.82
N ALA A 223 -8.85 -5.64 -21.74
CA ALA A 223 -7.76 -5.70 -22.72
C ALA A 223 -7.03 -7.07 -22.69
N GLU A 224 -6.79 -7.62 -21.52
CA GLU A 224 -6.20 -8.96 -21.33
C GLU A 224 -7.08 -10.06 -21.95
N LEU A 225 -8.39 -9.98 -21.75
CA LEU A 225 -9.34 -10.92 -22.38
C LEU A 225 -9.36 -10.78 -23.91
N LEU A 226 -9.38 -9.56 -24.43
CA LEU A 226 -9.29 -9.31 -25.87
C LEU A 226 -7.96 -9.79 -26.46
N ALA A 227 -6.86 -9.58 -25.75
CA ALA A 227 -5.55 -10.10 -26.15
C ALA A 227 -5.54 -11.64 -26.16
N LEU A 228 -6.13 -12.29 -25.14
CA LEU A 228 -6.26 -13.75 -25.11
C LEU A 228 -7.02 -14.26 -26.35
N VAL A 229 -8.18 -13.68 -26.66
CA VAL A 229 -8.99 -14.09 -27.83
C VAL A 229 -8.23 -13.83 -29.14
N GLY A 230 -7.66 -12.63 -29.30
CA GLY A 230 -6.93 -12.26 -30.51
C GLY A 230 -5.69 -13.11 -30.75
N ILE A 231 -4.89 -13.36 -29.70
CA ILE A 231 -3.71 -14.23 -29.79
C ILE A 231 -4.12 -15.67 -30.05
N SER A 232 -5.16 -16.19 -29.39
CA SER A 232 -5.66 -17.55 -29.63
C SER A 232 -6.10 -17.74 -31.08
N LEU A 233 -6.83 -16.79 -31.67
CA LEU A 233 -7.22 -16.84 -33.09
C LEU A 233 -5.99 -16.77 -34.00
N LEU A 234 -5.02 -15.92 -33.70
CA LEU A 234 -3.76 -15.82 -34.44
C LEU A 234 -3.00 -17.15 -34.41
N LEU A 235 -2.86 -17.78 -33.25
CA LEU A 235 -2.19 -19.07 -33.07
C LEU A 235 -2.91 -20.20 -33.86
N LEU A 236 -4.27 -20.23 -33.88
CA LEU A 236 -5.05 -21.18 -34.68
C LEU A 236 -4.84 -20.94 -36.18
N ILE A 237 -4.70 -19.71 -36.64
CA ILE A 237 -4.39 -19.44 -38.06
C ILE A 237 -2.98 -19.93 -38.40
N LEU A 238 -1.99 -19.63 -37.52
CA LEU A 238 -0.60 -20.06 -37.69
C LEU A 238 -0.43 -21.58 -37.70
N SER A 239 -1.28 -22.33 -36.97
CA SER A 239 -1.21 -23.78 -36.90
C SER A 239 -1.45 -24.49 -38.24
N ARG A 240 -1.98 -23.77 -39.24
CA ARG A 240 -2.11 -24.30 -40.61
C ARG A 240 -0.77 -24.58 -41.31
N TRP A 241 0.33 -23.98 -40.83
CA TRP A 241 1.68 -24.18 -41.35
C TRP A 241 2.54 -24.82 -40.25
N VAL A 242 2.55 -26.15 -40.16
CA VAL A 242 3.06 -26.90 -39.01
C VAL A 242 4.43 -26.37 -38.47
N TYR A 243 5.47 -26.35 -39.32
CA TYR A 243 6.80 -25.96 -38.83
C TYR A 243 7.00 -24.44 -38.66
N VAL A 244 6.55 -23.65 -39.64
CA VAL A 244 6.65 -22.18 -39.59
C VAL A 244 5.72 -21.62 -38.54
N GLY A 245 4.50 -22.18 -38.45
CA GLY A 245 3.50 -21.77 -37.48
C GLY A 245 3.92 -22.06 -36.04
N LEU A 246 4.54 -23.21 -35.77
CA LEU A 246 5.07 -23.50 -34.43
C LEU A 246 6.15 -22.50 -34.03
N GLY A 247 7.12 -22.22 -34.92
CA GLY A 247 8.14 -21.22 -34.67
C GLY A 247 7.55 -19.81 -34.42
N ALA A 248 6.59 -19.40 -35.26
CA ALA A 248 5.90 -18.12 -35.09
C ALA A 248 5.07 -18.06 -33.77
N SER A 249 4.43 -19.15 -33.39
CA SER A 249 3.68 -19.24 -32.11
C SER A 249 4.60 -19.05 -30.90
N ILE A 250 5.79 -19.66 -30.91
CA ILE A 250 6.80 -19.47 -29.85
C ILE A 250 7.22 -18.00 -29.76
N VAL A 251 7.46 -17.34 -30.90
CA VAL A 251 7.83 -15.91 -30.93
C VAL A 251 6.69 -15.03 -30.39
N VAL A 252 5.44 -15.28 -30.79
CA VAL A 252 4.28 -14.52 -30.31
C VAL A 252 4.12 -14.66 -28.80
N LEU A 253 4.16 -15.87 -28.27
CA LEU A 253 4.04 -16.11 -26.84
C LEU A 253 5.25 -15.54 -26.08
N GLY A 254 6.45 -15.69 -26.61
CA GLY A 254 7.66 -15.15 -26.02
C GLY A 254 7.73 -13.61 -25.98
N ALA A 255 6.96 -12.92 -26.81
CA ALA A 255 6.89 -11.47 -26.82
C ALA A 255 5.97 -10.88 -25.73
N ILE A 256 5.06 -11.69 -25.15
CA ILE A 256 4.07 -11.20 -24.18
C ILE A 256 4.73 -10.65 -22.91
N VAL A 257 5.66 -11.40 -22.30
CA VAL A 257 6.34 -10.97 -21.07
C VAL A 257 7.19 -9.71 -21.29
N PRO A 258 8.03 -9.62 -22.32
CA PRO A 258 8.72 -8.37 -22.62
C PRO A 258 7.78 -7.19 -22.89
N ALA A 259 6.63 -7.41 -23.55
CA ALA A 259 5.67 -6.35 -23.83
C ALA A 259 5.04 -5.81 -22.54
N THR A 260 4.61 -6.69 -21.63
CA THR A 260 4.07 -6.24 -20.32
C THR A 260 5.15 -5.60 -19.46
N GLY A 261 6.40 -6.12 -19.51
CA GLY A 261 7.55 -5.51 -18.85
C GLY A 261 7.86 -4.11 -19.39
N TYR A 262 7.76 -3.90 -20.70
CA TYR A 262 7.94 -2.59 -21.33
C TYR A 262 6.86 -1.59 -20.87
N LEU A 263 5.60 -2.01 -20.80
CA LEU A 263 4.49 -1.17 -20.31
C LEU A 263 4.71 -0.78 -18.84
N TYR A 264 5.18 -1.70 -18.01
CA TYR A 264 5.52 -1.40 -16.63
C TYR A 264 6.69 -0.42 -16.52
N ALA A 265 7.79 -0.69 -17.24
CA ALA A 265 9.01 0.12 -17.14
C ALA A 265 8.83 1.56 -17.64
N ASN A 266 7.98 1.80 -18.65
CA ASN A 266 7.82 3.12 -19.25
C ASN A 266 6.58 3.88 -18.77
N TYR A 267 5.53 3.16 -18.38
CA TYR A 267 4.23 3.77 -18.04
C TYR A 267 3.72 3.41 -16.64
N LEU A 268 4.46 2.58 -15.89
CA LEU A 268 4.05 2.05 -14.57
C LEU A 268 2.68 1.36 -14.61
N MET A 269 2.32 0.79 -15.76
CA MET A 269 1.06 0.07 -15.95
C MET A 269 1.24 -1.42 -15.71
N LEU A 270 0.36 -2.00 -14.89
CA LEU A 270 0.33 -3.42 -14.58
C LEU A 270 -0.68 -4.15 -15.47
N PHE A 271 -0.17 -5.14 -16.21
CA PHE A 271 -0.98 -6.11 -16.96
C PHE A 271 -0.62 -7.53 -16.55
N ASP A 272 -1.63 -8.39 -16.48
CA ASP A 272 -1.45 -9.81 -16.18
C ASP A 272 -1.18 -10.60 -17.47
N ALA A 273 0.08 -11.02 -17.64
CA ALA A 273 0.49 -11.84 -18.77
C ALA A 273 0.06 -13.32 -18.62
N THR A 274 -0.26 -13.79 -17.41
CA THR A 274 -0.44 -15.22 -17.11
C THR A 274 -1.64 -15.81 -17.81
N LEU A 275 -2.77 -15.08 -17.86
CA LEU A 275 -3.98 -15.51 -18.54
C LEU A 275 -3.75 -15.68 -20.05
N VAL A 276 -3.10 -14.72 -20.68
CA VAL A 276 -2.83 -14.72 -22.13
C VAL A 276 -1.81 -15.79 -22.50
N LEU A 277 -0.75 -15.94 -21.69
CA LEU A 277 0.26 -16.98 -21.88
C LEU A 277 -0.33 -18.38 -21.69
N GLY A 278 -1.03 -18.61 -20.58
CA GLY A 278 -1.61 -19.92 -20.26
C GLY A 278 -2.62 -20.38 -21.32
N GLY A 279 -3.52 -19.49 -21.72
CA GLY A 279 -4.47 -19.77 -22.79
C GLY A 279 -3.80 -19.99 -24.15
N GLY A 280 -2.81 -19.16 -24.49
CA GLY A 280 -2.04 -19.32 -25.73
C GLY A 280 -1.24 -20.63 -25.79
N ILE A 281 -0.62 -21.05 -24.70
CA ILE A 281 0.06 -22.35 -24.58
C ILE A 281 -0.92 -23.49 -24.80
N LEU A 282 -2.10 -23.46 -24.17
CA LEU A 282 -3.13 -24.49 -24.36
C LEU A 282 -3.58 -24.59 -25.84
N VAL A 283 -3.72 -23.44 -26.51
CA VAL A 283 -4.05 -23.42 -27.94
C VAL A 283 -2.95 -24.08 -28.77
N VAL A 284 -1.69 -23.78 -28.53
CA VAL A 284 -0.56 -24.40 -29.23
C VAL A 284 -0.53 -25.90 -28.99
N LEU A 285 -0.65 -26.35 -27.72
CA LEU A 285 -0.64 -27.77 -27.38
C LEU A 285 -1.81 -28.56 -28.03
N HIS A 286 -2.94 -27.90 -28.30
CA HIS A 286 -4.07 -28.52 -28.95
C HIS A 286 -3.93 -28.53 -30.48
N ALA A 287 -3.26 -27.52 -31.04
CA ALA A 287 -3.17 -27.29 -32.48
C ALA A 287 -2.01 -28.04 -33.16
N TYR A 288 -0.99 -28.45 -32.42
CA TYR A 288 0.20 -29.18 -32.89
C TYR A 288 0.36 -30.51 -32.18
#